data_b5074ad173155d694ee08ed594c7954a
#
_entry.id   b5074ad173155d694ee08ed594c7954a
#
_cell.length_a   1.000
_cell.length_b   1.000
_cell.length_c   1.000
_cell.angle_alpha   90.00
_cell.angle_beta   90.00
_cell.angle_gamma   90.00
#
_symmetry.space_group_name_H-M   'P 1'
#
loop_
_entity.id
_entity.type
_entity.pdbx_description
1 polymer ?
#
loop_
_entity_poly.entity_id
_entity_poly.type
_entity_poly.pdbx_seq_one_letter_code
_entity_poly.pdbx_strand_id
1 'polypeptide(L)'
;EELSAGKPGLLGSITARAEAIVLRLSVLYATIEGSVSIKSPHLEAAIAVWEYAAASASYIFGDATGDPIADRILTGLAFGEVTRTQVSSLFGRHISGDRIDQALNLLLTTGRVRCERQMTRGRPVEVWMLAR
;
A
#
# COMPACT_ATOMS: atom_id res chain seq x y z
N GLU A 1 -8.27 15.60 11.94
CA GLU A 1 -7.41 14.52 11.43
C GLU A 1 -8.15 13.84 10.30
N GLU A 2 -7.62 13.89 9.07
CA GLU A 2 -8.26 13.27 7.91
C GLU A 2 -8.19 11.75 8.04
N LEU A 3 -9.36 11.11 8.20
CA LEU A 3 -9.48 9.65 8.31
C LEU A 3 -9.05 8.92 7.03
N SER A 4 -9.07 9.60 5.89
CA SER A 4 -8.74 9.09 4.55
C SER A 4 -7.44 9.65 3.98
N ALA A 5 -6.51 10.14 4.81
CA ALA A 5 -5.22 10.64 4.35
C ALA A 5 -4.57 9.59 3.44
N GLY A 6 -4.41 9.92 2.15
CA GLY A 6 -4.08 9.02 1.06
C GLY A 6 -2.83 8.17 1.30
N LYS A 7 -3.02 7.01 1.89
CA LYS A 7 -1.96 6.00 2.03
C LYS A 7 -1.77 5.32 0.66
N PRO A 8 -0.53 5.16 0.19
CA PRO A 8 -0.28 4.44 -1.07
C PRO A 8 -0.55 2.94 -0.92
N GLY A 9 -0.85 2.27 -2.04
CA GLY A 9 -0.97 0.82 -2.10
C GLY A 9 -2.34 0.27 -1.68
N LEU A 10 -2.38 -1.03 -1.39
CA LEU A 10 -3.60 -1.76 -1.08
C LEU A 10 -4.28 -1.23 0.18
N LEU A 11 -3.51 -0.90 1.21
CA LEU A 11 -4.03 -0.34 2.46
C LEU A 11 -4.75 1.00 2.22
N GLY A 12 -4.18 1.88 1.39
CA GLY A 12 -4.81 3.15 1.01
C GLY A 12 -6.12 2.95 0.28
N SER A 13 -6.18 1.99 -0.64
CA SER A 13 -7.40 1.63 -1.36
C SER A 13 -8.51 1.12 -0.43
N ILE A 14 -8.15 0.29 0.57
CA ILE A 14 -9.09 -0.26 1.57
C ILE A 14 -9.60 0.86 2.48
N THR A 15 -8.73 1.80 2.89
CA THR A 15 -9.08 2.87 3.83
C THR A 15 -9.65 4.13 3.18
N ALA A 16 -9.67 4.23 1.84
CA ALA A 16 -10.12 5.42 1.10
C ALA A 16 -11.57 5.87 1.36
N ARG A 17 -12.42 5.00 1.93
CA ARG A 17 -13.83 5.28 2.23
C ARG A 17 -14.11 5.45 3.73
N ALA A 18 -13.09 5.70 4.52
CA ALA A 18 -13.17 5.82 5.97
C ALA A 18 -14.32 6.72 6.44
N GLU A 19 -14.38 7.94 5.94
CA GLU A 19 -15.38 8.93 6.35
C GLU A 19 -16.81 8.47 6.06
N ALA A 20 -17.04 7.90 4.87
CA ALA A 20 -18.36 7.40 4.50
C ALA A 20 -18.79 6.20 5.35
N ILE A 21 -17.85 5.34 5.74
CA ILE A 21 -18.12 4.17 6.59
C ILE A 21 -18.43 4.64 8.01
N VAL A 22 -17.63 5.54 8.57
CA VAL A 22 -17.84 6.10 9.91
C VAL A 22 -19.19 6.80 9.99
N LEU A 23 -19.53 7.61 8.99
CA LEU A 23 -20.84 8.29 8.96
C LEU A 23 -22.01 7.30 8.93
N ARG A 24 -21.94 6.25 8.08
CA ARG A 24 -23.00 5.22 8.01
C ARG A 24 -23.14 4.45 9.32
N LEU A 25 -22.03 4.11 9.98
CA LEU A 25 -22.06 3.46 11.29
C LEU A 25 -22.68 4.37 12.36
N SER A 26 -22.38 5.67 12.32
CA SER A 26 -22.96 6.64 13.24
C SER A 26 -24.48 6.74 13.08
N VAL A 27 -24.98 6.73 11.84
CA VAL A 27 -26.44 6.69 11.55
C VAL A 27 -27.04 5.40 12.09
N LEU A 28 -26.38 4.25 11.88
CA LEU A 28 -26.86 2.96 12.36
C LEU A 28 -26.98 2.96 13.89
N TYR A 29 -25.96 3.42 14.62
CA TYR A 29 -25.98 3.51 16.08
C TYR A 29 -27.06 4.45 16.58
N ALA A 30 -27.24 5.62 15.97
CA ALA A 30 -28.33 6.55 16.30
C ALA A 30 -29.71 5.89 16.10
N THR A 31 -29.89 5.13 15.03
CA THR A 31 -31.13 4.41 14.72
C THR A 31 -31.42 3.31 15.74
N ILE A 32 -30.40 2.53 16.14
CA ILE A 32 -30.55 1.48 17.15
C ILE A 32 -30.93 2.05 18.51
N GLU A 33 -30.38 3.23 18.87
CA GLU A 33 -30.72 3.94 20.11
C GLU A 33 -32.12 4.60 20.04
N GLY A 34 -32.76 4.67 18.86
CA GLY A 34 -34.00 5.40 18.65
C GLY A 34 -33.82 6.92 18.62
N SER A 35 -32.61 7.40 18.41
CA SER A 35 -32.30 8.83 18.32
C SER A 35 -32.64 9.37 16.93
N VAL A 36 -33.29 10.56 16.87
CA VAL A 36 -33.61 11.24 15.62
C VAL A 36 -32.43 12.02 15.02
N SER A 37 -31.29 12.06 15.73
CA SER A 37 -30.09 12.77 15.28
C SER A 37 -28.84 12.03 15.71
N ILE A 38 -27.75 12.17 14.95
CA ILE A 38 -26.43 11.67 15.31
C ILE A 38 -25.88 12.55 16.44
N LYS A 39 -25.47 11.92 17.55
CA LYS A 39 -24.82 12.57 18.69
C LYS A 39 -23.36 12.15 18.78
N SER A 40 -22.57 12.86 19.60
CA SER A 40 -21.14 12.55 19.80
C SER A 40 -20.86 11.07 20.12
N PRO A 41 -21.59 10.41 21.05
CA PRO A 41 -21.34 9.00 21.35
C PRO A 41 -21.50 8.06 20.15
N HIS A 42 -22.43 8.33 19.22
CA HIS A 42 -22.60 7.52 18.02
C HIS A 42 -21.40 7.64 17.09
N LEU A 43 -20.86 8.86 16.95
CA LEU A 43 -19.69 9.13 16.12
C LEU A 43 -18.44 8.51 16.77
N GLU A 44 -18.24 8.67 18.06
CA GLU A 44 -17.13 8.10 18.82
C GLU A 44 -17.09 6.57 18.70
N ALA A 45 -18.24 5.91 18.89
CA ALA A 45 -18.36 4.47 18.71
C ALA A 45 -18.02 4.02 17.27
N ALA A 46 -18.50 4.78 16.26
CA ALA A 46 -18.20 4.49 14.87
C ALA A 46 -16.72 4.66 14.54
N ILE A 47 -16.07 5.68 15.09
CA ILE A 47 -14.64 5.93 14.94
C ILE A 47 -13.84 4.79 15.58
N ALA A 48 -14.19 4.35 16.79
CA ALA A 48 -13.49 3.26 17.48
C ALA A 48 -13.56 1.94 16.68
N VAL A 49 -14.70 1.61 16.08
CA VAL A 49 -14.84 0.44 15.20
C VAL A 49 -13.98 0.60 13.94
N TRP A 50 -13.97 1.81 13.37
CA TRP A 50 -13.13 2.09 12.19
C TRP A 50 -11.64 1.96 12.50
N GLU A 51 -11.17 2.51 13.62
CA GLU A 51 -9.76 2.42 14.05
C GLU A 51 -9.33 0.96 14.23
N TYR A 52 -10.18 0.14 14.86
CA TYR A 52 -9.93 -1.30 14.99
C TYR A 52 -9.84 -1.98 13.61
N ALA A 53 -10.77 -1.68 12.70
CA ALA A 53 -10.78 -2.24 11.35
C ALA A 53 -9.54 -1.79 10.54
N ALA A 54 -9.15 -0.52 10.65
CA ALA A 54 -7.96 0.03 9.99
C ALA A 54 -6.66 -0.58 10.53
N ALA A 55 -6.56 -0.78 11.84
CA ALA A 55 -5.43 -1.46 12.47
C ALA A 55 -5.35 -2.93 12.03
N SER A 56 -6.50 -3.62 11.96
CA SER A 56 -6.58 -5.00 11.46
C SER A 56 -6.17 -5.10 9.99
N ALA A 57 -6.64 -4.18 9.15
CA ALA A 57 -6.24 -4.12 7.74
C ALA A 57 -4.74 -3.85 7.60
N SER A 58 -4.18 -2.97 8.41
CA SER A 58 -2.74 -2.70 8.45
C SER A 58 -1.94 -3.93 8.89
N TYR A 59 -2.44 -4.69 9.85
CA TYR A 59 -1.80 -5.93 10.30
C TYR A 59 -1.82 -7.03 9.22
N ILE A 60 -2.95 -7.19 8.51
CA ILE A 60 -3.14 -8.25 7.52
C ILE A 60 -2.42 -7.92 6.21
N PHE A 61 -2.56 -6.70 5.71
CA PHE A 61 -2.07 -6.30 4.39
C PHE A 61 -0.71 -5.57 4.47
N GLY A 62 -0.37 -5.03 5.63
CA GLY A 62 0.89 -4.36 5.92
C GLY A 62 1.28 -3.38 4.82
N ASP A 63 2.46 -3.61 4.29
CA ASP A 63 3.04 -2.82 3.20
C ASP A 63 2.75 -3.38 1.81
N ALA A 64 1.81 -4.31 1.65
CA ALA A 64 1.47 -4.89 0.36
C ALA A 64 1.03 -3.80 -0.64
N THR A 65 1.58 -3.85 -1.84
CA THR A 65 1.29 -2.88 -2.90
C THR A 65 -0.02 -3.19 -3.62
N GLY A 66 -0.53 -4.41 -3.48
CA GLY A 66 -1.63 -4.96 -4.27
C GLY A 66 -1.21 -5.57 -5.61
N ASP A 67 0.07 -5.53 -5.92
CA ASP A 67 0.69 -6.17 -7.08
C ASP A 67 1.66 -7.27 -6.62
N PRO A 68 1.35 -8.55 -6.88
CA PRO A 68 2.18 -9.67 -6.42
C PRO A 68 3.63 -9.61 -6.95
N ILE A 69 3.84 -9.01 -8.12
CA ILE A 69 5.17 -8.88 -8.71
C ILE A 69 5.94 -7.78 -7.97
N ALA A 70 5.31 -6.63 -7.72
CA ALA A 70 5.91 -5.56 -6.94
C ALA A 70 6.25 -6.02 -5.51
N ASP A 71 5.35 -6.74 -4.86
CA ASP A 71 5.57 -7.27 -3.50
C ASP A 71 6.73 -8.26 -3.45
N ARG A 72 6.86 -9.13 -4.48
CA ARG A 72 7.99 -10.06 -4.58
C ARG A 72 9.32 -9.33 -4.86
N ILE A 73 9.30 -8.23 -5.62
CA ILE A 73 10.47 -7.38 -5.83
C ILE A 73 10.89 -6.74 -4.51
N LEU A 74 9.96 -6.19 -3.72
CA LEU A 74 10.25 -5.61 -2.41
C LEU A 74 10.87 -6.65 -1.46
N THR A 75 10.35 -7.87 -1.46
CA THR A 75 10.93 -8.98 -0.69
C THR A 75 12.37 -9.27 -1.12
N GLY A 76 12.66 -9.25 -2.41
CA GLY A 76 14.03 -9.41 -2.93
C GLY A 76 14.96 -8.28 -2.51
N LEU A 77 14.46 -7.04 -2.53
CA LEU A 77 15.19 -5.83 -2.13
C LEU A 77 15.48 -5.75 -0.62
N ALA A 78 14.74 -6.48 0.21
CA ALA A 78 15.02 -6.57 1.64
C ALA A 78 16.37 -7.22 1.94
N PHE A 79 16.92 -8.03 1.01
CA PHE A 79 18.24 -8.68 1.13
C PHE A 79 19.37 -7.85 0.54
N GLY A 80 19.10 -6.72 -0.08
CA GLY A 80 20.08 -5.82 -0.67
C GLY A 80 19.65 -5.24 -2.02
N GLU A 81 20.55 -4.47 -2.59
CA GLU A 81 20.37 -3.86 -3.92
C GLU A 81 20.33 -4.92 -5.01
N VAL A 82 19.48 -4.73 -6.02
CA VAL A 82 19.36 -5.65 -7.15
C VAL A 82 19.40 -4.91 -8.49
N THR A 83 20.03 -5.53 -9.47
CA THR A 83 20.02 -5.06 -10.85
C THR A 83 18.73 -5.50 -11.56
N ARG A 84 18.40 -4.83 -12.68
CA ARG A 84 17.25 -5.21 -13.52
C ARG A 84 17.29 -6.68 -13.96
N THR A 85 18.49 -7.22 -14.22
CA THR A 85 18.69 -8.64 -14.58
C THR A 85 18.38 -9.57 -13.40
N GLN A 86 18.83 -9.20 -12.20
CA GLN A 86 18.56 -9.96 -10.98
C GLN A 86 17.05 -9.95 -10.64
N VAL A 87 16.36 -8.81 -10.83
CA VAL A 87 14.89 -8.76 -10.71
C VAL A 87 14.23 -9.78 -11.63
N SER A 88 14.63 -9.86 -12.91
CA SER A 88 14.09 -10.86 -13.83
C SER A 88 14.37 -12.30 -13.35
N SER A 89 15.52 -12.53 -12.75
CA SER A 89 15.91 -13.83 -12.21
C SER A 89 15.07 -14.26 -11.01
N LEU A 90 14.55 -13.33 -10.19
CA LEU A 90 13.63 -13.63 -9.07
C LEU A 90 12.36 -14.37 -9.54
N PHE A 91 12.01 -14.21 -10.81
CA PHE A 91 10.83 -14.82 -11.42
C PHE A 91 11.19 -16.00 -12.36
N GLY A 92 12.42 -16.50 -12.30
CA GLY A 92 12.87 -17.57 -13.20
C GLY A 92 12.76 -17.21 -14.69
N ARG A 93 12.71 -15.91 -15.01
CA ARG A 93 12.52 -15.34 -16.35
C ARG A 93 11.17 -15.69 -17.00
N HIS A 94 10.17 -16.12 -16.21
CA HIS A 94 8.84 -16.45 -16.71
C HIS A 94 7.92 -15.23 -16.84
N ILE A 95 8.31 -14.07 -16.28
CA ILE A 95 7.55 -12.83 -16.37
C ILE A 95 8.12 -11.96 -17.48
N SER A 96 7.25 -11.38 -18.31
CA SER A 96 7.66 -10.47 -19.39
C SER A 96 8.36 -9.22 -18.84
N GLY A 97 9.27 -8.66 -19.63
CA GLY A 97 9.97 -7.42 -19.30
C GLY A 97 9.01 -6.30 -18.96
N ASP A 98 8.01 -6.08 -19.81
CA ASP A 98 7.00 -5.02 -19.66
C ASP A 98 6.25 -5.13 -18.34
N ARG A 99 5.92 -6.36 -17.90
CA ARG A 99 5.21 -6.57 -16.64
C ARG A 99 6.07 -6.28 -15.41
N ILE A 100 7.37 -6.59 -15.49
CA ILE A 100 8.34 -6.23 -14.45
C ILE A 100 8.53 -4.70 -14.43
N ASP A 101 8.59 -4.05 -15.59
CA ASP A 101 8.76 -2.60 -15.69
C ASP A 101 7.54 -1.86 -15.12
N GLN A 102 6.32 -2.37 -15.33
CA GLN A 102 5.11 -1.86 -14.68
C GLN A 102 5.20 -1.94 -13.16
N ALA A 103 5.63 -3.08 -12.62
CA ALA A 103 5.78 -3.25 -11.18
C ALA A 103 6.87 -2.33 -10.59
N LEU A 104 8.00 -2.18 -11.26
CA LEU A 104 9.06 -1.26 -10.86
C LEU A 104 8.62 0.21 -10.91
N ASN A 105 7.85 0.60 -11.93
CA ASN A 105 7.27 1.93 -12.02
C ASN A 105 6.25 2.19 -10.91
N LEU A 106 5.42 1.21 -10.56
CA LEU A 106 4.51 1.31 -9.41
C LEU A 106 5.29 1.56 -8.12
N LEU A 107 6.38 0.82 -7.90
CA LEU A 107 7.22 0.98 -6.72
C LEU A 107 7.94 2.34 -6.67
N LEU A 108 8.37 2.88 -7.82
CA LEU A 108 8.94 4.22 -7.93
C LEU A 108 7.91 5.31 -7.63
N THR A 109 6.74 5.24 -8.26
CA THR A 109 5.68 6.25 -8.08
C THR A 109 5.10 6.27 -6.68
N THR A 110 5.10 5.12 -6.01
CA THR A 110 4.70 5.01 -4.59
C THR A 110 5.84 5.33 -3.62
N GLY A 111 7.03 5.68 -4.10
CA GLY A 111 8.18 6.04 -3.28
C GLY A 111 8.74 4.90 -2.44
N ARG A 112 8.46 3.64 -2.82
CA ARG A 112 8.92 2.44 -2.08
C ARG A 112 10.35 2.05 -2.46
N VAL A 113 10.77 2.36 -3.67
CA VAL A 113 12.10 2.08 -4.19
C VAL A 113 12.68 3.31 -4.87
N ARG A 114 13.99 3.32 -5.00
CA ARG A 114 14.74 4.25 -5.84
C ARG A 114 15.60 3.47 -6.83
N CYS A 115 15.89 4.08 -7.97
CA CYS A 115 16.73 3.52 -9.00
C CYS A 115 17.94 4.43 -9.23
N GLU A 116 19.12 3.87 -9.21
CA GLU A 116 20.35 4.58 -9.53
C GLU A 116 21.02 3.93 -10.74
N ARG A 117 21.58 4.79 -11.62
CA ARG A 117 22.35 4.34 -12.77
C ARG A 117 23.82 4.29 -12.41
N GLN A 118 24.38 3.08 -12.36
CA GLN A 118 25.81 2.88 -12.11
C GLN A 118 26.53 2.73 -13.45
N MET A 119 27.58 3.55 -13.64
CA MET A 119 28.47 3.45 -14.78
C MET A 119 29.41 2.27 -14.56
N THR A 120 29.40 1.32 -15.47
CA THR A 120 30.32 0.19 -15.51
C THR A 120 31.32 0.36 -16.67
N ARG A 121 32.33 -0.49 -16.77
CA ARG A 121 33.26 -0.49 -17.92
C ARG A 121 32.60 -0.79 -19.27
N GLY A 122 31.29 -1.09 -19.27
CA GLY A 122 30.47 -1.35 -20.45
C GLY A 122 29.18 -0.53 -20.41
N ARG A 123 28.02 -1.19 -20.61
CA ARG A 123 26.71 -0.54 -20.60
C ARG A 123 26.34 -0.15 -19.17
N PRO A 124 25.77 1.05 -18.94
CA PRO A 124 25.24 1.45 -17.63
C PRO A 124 24.22 0.42 -17.10
N VAL A 125 24.30 0.15 -15.82
CA VAL A 125 23.41 -0.81 -15.14
C VAL A 125 22.48 -0.05 -14.20
N GLU A 126 21.21 -0.35 -14.23
CA GLU A 126 20.21 0.15 -13.29
C GLU A 126 20.23 -0.73 -12.04
N VAL A 127 20.42 -0.07 -10.89
CA VAL A 127 20.44 -0.70 -9.58
C VAL A 127 19.25 -0.16 -8.78
N TRP A 128 18.48 -1.07 -8.27
CA TRP A 128 17.25 -0.82 -7.52
C TRP A 128 17.47 -1.09 -6.04
N MET A 129 16.96 -0.20 -5.19
CA MET A 129 17.10 -0.29 -3.74
C MET A 129 15.85 0.23 -3.04
N LEU A 130 15.63 -0.18 -1.79
CA LEU A 130 14.54 0.35 -0.98
C LEU A 130 14.76 1.85 -0.74
N ALA A 131 13.68 2.64 -0.86
CA ALA A 131 13.69 4.01 -0.39
C ALA A 131 13.67 4.00 1.15
N ARG A 132 14.64 4.67 1.76
CA ARG A 132 14.69 4.89 3.21
C ARG A 132 13.83 6.08 3.59
#